data_0c4f0678204c28ca234d5aa7372ebef2
#
_entry.id   0c4f0678204c28ca234d5aa7372ebef2
#
_cell.length_a   1.000
_cell.length_b   1.000
_cell.length_c   1.000
_cell.angle_alpha   90.00
_cell.angle_beta   90.00
_cell.angle_gamma   90.00
#
_symmetry.space_group_name_H-M   'P 1'
#
loop_
_entity.id
_entity.type
_entity.pdbx_description
1 polymer ?
#
loop_
_entity_poly.entity_id
_entity_poly.type
_entity_poly.pdbx_seq_one_letter_code
_entity_poly.pdbx_strand_id
1 'polypeptide(L)'
;MKTTEEIYQALLAAFAQRAGFTPEADCDLAVRLYAAAAELQALDIQGEWVLDQGFPQTAQGVYLDYHAQMRGITRTAATKAVGTLRFSVEQAAATALTVAAGTVCMTADQVRFQTTAEAVLEAGQLSVDAPAEALEPGRSGNAAAGTIRILTACPVGITGCTNPAPFTGGSDQEDDESLRSRILESYQRLPNGANAAWYEQTAMGHSGVAAARAVGRARGIGTVDVYIATEAGLPGAELLQEVQADLQERREIAVDVQAKAPAAAEIGVSAELAVREGTDFSAVKAAAEQALAGFFSGRRLGKAVLLAELGDLLYHVEGVENYRLLSPAADLAADDARLPVLGTVTITEMEDDGDV
;
A
#
# COMPACT_ATOMS: atom_id res chain seq x y z
N MET A 1 24.65 12.44 23.39
CA MET A 1 23.80 13.25 24.30
C MET A 1 24.35 13.18 25.72
N LYS A 2 24.47 14.30 26.45
CA LYS A 2 24.87 14.29 27.83
C LYS A 2 23.68 14.03 28.74
N THR A 3 23.90 13.28 29.81
CA THR A 3 22.90 13.09 30.86
C THR A 3 22.72 14.32 31.72
N THR A 4 21.61 14.45 32.43
CA THR A 4 21.40 15.54 33.41
C THR A 4 22.55 15.59 34.41
N GLU A 5 23.02 14.43 34.88
CA GLU A 5 24.11 14.34 35.86
C GLU A 5 25.45 14.85 35.27
N GLU A 6 25.79 14.48 34.02
CA GLU A 6 27.01 14.97 33.36
C GLU A 6 26.98 16.48 33.14
N ILE A 7 25.79 17.03 32.78
CA ILE A 7 25.61 18.50 32.65
C ILE A 7 25.74 19.17 34.02
N TYR A 8 25.11 18.61 35.04
CA TYR A 8 25.17 19.12 36.40
C TYR A 8 26.59 19.13 36.93
N GLN A 9 27.35 18.05 36.78
CA GLN A 9 28.74 17.98 37.17
C GLN A 9 29.61 19.01 36.41
N ALA A 10 29.33 19.23 35.14
CA ALA A 10 30.02 20.28 34.37
C ALA A 10 29.71 21.68 34.88
N LEU A 11 28.45 21.96 35.26
CA LEU A 11 28.06 23.25 35.87
C LEU A 11 28.71 23.47 37.23
N LEU A 12 28.75 22.43 38.09
CA LEU A 12 29.43 22.48 39.38
C LEU A 12 30.93 22.75 39.23
N ALA A 13 31.59 22.05 38.29
CA ALA A 13 33.01 22.24 38.01
C ALA A 13 33.31 23.68 37.52
N ALA A 14 32.50 24.20 36.60
CA ALA A 14 32.63 25.57 36.12
C ALA A 14 32.41 26.61 37.22
N PHE A 15 31.43 26.38 38.11
CA PHE A 15 31.20 27.24 39.28
C PHE A 15 32.37 27.20 40.22
N ALA A 16 32.84 25.99 40.62
CA ALA A 16 33.96 25.83 41.55
C ALA A 16 35.25 26.50 41.05
N GLN A 17 35.53 26.38 39.76
CA GLN A 17 36.68 27.02 39.12
C GLN A 17 36.61 28.56 39.25
N ARG A 18 35.43 29.14 39.18
CA ARG A 18 35.24 30.59 39.20
C ARG A 18 35.06 31.13 40.61
N ALA A 19 34.42 30.40 41.51
CA ALA A 19 34.12 30.79 42.88
C ALA A 19 35.22 30.43 43.87
N GLY A 20 36.10 29.47 43.55
CA GLY A 20 37.15 28.97 44.41
C GLY A 20 36.69 27.96 45.47
N PHE A 21 35.45 27.51 45.44
CA PHE A 21 34.94 26.47 46.32
C PHE A 21 33.88 25.62 45.61
N THR A 22 33.66 24.40 46.07
CA THR A 22 32.60 23.51 45.58
C THR A 22 31.39 23.58 46.49
N PRO A 23 30.15 23.82 46.01
CA PRO A 23 28.94 23.81 46.82
C PRO A 23 28.67 22.42 47.40
N GLU A 24 28.09 22.38 48.60
CA GLU A 24 27.53 21.11 49.16
C GLU A 24 26.33 20.66 48.31
N ALA A 25 26.14 19.32 48.20
CA ALA A 25 25.16 18.73 47.32
C ALA A 25 23.71 19.09 47.66
N ASP A 26 23.41 19.41 48.89
CA ASP A 26 22.08 19.74 49.41
C ASP A 26 21.85 21.26 49.57
N CYS A 27 22.80 22.10 49.17
CA CYS A 27 22.60 23.54 49.22
C CYS A 27 21.70 24.07 48.11
N ASP A 28 21.05 25.20 48.35
CA ASP A 28 20.12 25.85 47.39
C ASP A 28 20.74 26.04 46.00
N LEU A 29 22.03 26.39 45.95
CA LEU A 29 22.75 26.57 44.67
C LEU A 29 22.88 25.24 43.90
N ALA A 30 23.23 24.14 44.57
CA ALA A 30 23.38 22.83 43.96
C ALA A 30 22.04 22.36 43.39
N VAL A 31 20.93 22.54 44.13
CA VAL A 31 19.58 22.22 43.66
C VAL A 31 19.18 23.04 42.42
N ARG A 32 19.52 24.34 42.41
CA ARG A 32 19.24 25.21 41.24
C ARG A 32 20.07 24.81 40.02
N LEU A 33 21.35 24.46 40.22
CA LEU A 33 22.19 23.97 39.10
C LEU A 33 21.71 22.63 38.55
N TYR A 34 21.20 21.76 39.40
CA TYR A 34 20.59 20.50 38.94
C TYR A 34 19.33 20.76 38.13
N ALA A 35 18.44 21.66 38.57
CA ALA A 35 17.25 22.05 37.81
C ALA A 35 17.63 22.67 36.45
N ALA A 36 18.66 23.54 36.43
CA ALA A 36 19.16 24.10 35.16
C ALA A 36 19.77 23.01 34.25
N ALA A 37 20.46 22.01 34.82
CA ALA A 37 21.01 20.90 34.06
C ALA A 37 19.90 20.05 33.42
N ALA A 38 18.77 19.83 34.11
CA ALA A 38 17.62 19.13 33.59
C ALA A 38 16.98 19.86 32.39
N GLU A 39 16.83 21.18 32.48
CA GLU A 39 16.29 21.99 31.37
C GLU A 39 17.27 22.04 30.18
N LEU A 40 18.59 22.09 30.43
CA LEU A 40 19.57 22.02 29.34
C LEU A 40 19.59 20.67 28.66
N GLN A 41 19.39 19.56 29.40
CA GLN A 41 19.24 18.24 28.80
C GLN A 41 17.95 18.15 27.95
N ALA A 42 16.84 18.70 28.45
CA ALA A 42 15.60 18.74 27.68
C ALA A 42 15.77 19.51 26.36
N LEU A 43 16.54 20.62 26.39
CA LEU A 43 16.88 21.40 25.20
C LEU A 43 17.79 20.62 24.24
N ASP A 44 18.78 19.87 24.74
CA ASP A 44 19.62 18.99 23.91
C ASP A 44 18.79 17.92 23.21
N ILE A 45 17.87 17.26 23.93
CA ILE A 45 16.94 16.26 23.39
C ILE A 45 16.08 16.88 22.28
N GLN A 46 15.53 18.07 22.53
CA GLN A 46 14.75 18.78 21.52
C GLN A 46 15.60 19.15 20.31
N GLY A 47 16.86 19.54 20.51
CA GLY A 47 17.79 19.87 19.43
C GLY A 47 18.08 18.66 18.53
N GLU A 48 18.35 17.50 19.11
CA GLU A 48 18.53 16.25 18.36
C GLU A 48 17.25 15.85 17.60
N TRP A 49 16.11 15.94 18.28
CA TRP A 49 14.83 15.64 17.63
C TRP A 49 14.59 16.55 16.41
N VAL A 50 14.87 17.86 16.53
CA VAL A 50 14.76 18.79 15.39
C VAL A 50 15.73 18.43 14.28
N LEU A 51 16.96 18.01 14.62
CA LEU A 51 17.94 17.57 13.64
C LEU A 51 17.46 16.32 12.89
N ASP A 52 16.88 15.34 13.60
CA ASP A 52 16.32 14.14 13.02
C ASP A 52 15.18 14.45 12.03
N GLN A 53 14.35 15.46 12.35
CA GLN A 53 13.29 15.90 11.41
C GLN A 53 13.83 16.65 10.19
N GLY A 54 15.08 17.13 10.24
CA GLY A 54 15.71 17.88 9.15
C GLY A 54 16.11 17.02 7.93
N PHE A 55 16.15 15.70 8.06
CA PHE A 55 16.61 14.80 7.01
C PHE A 55 15.56 13.73 6.69
N PRO A 56 15.29 13.42 5.40
CA PRO A 56 14.33 12.38 5.02
C PRO A 56 14.63 11.00 5.60
N GLN A 57 15.94 10.71 5.88
CA GLN A 57 16.39 9.44 6.44
C GLN A 57 15.88 9.19 7.86
N THR A 58 15.67 10.25 8.64
CA THR A 58 15.34 10.18 10.07
C THR A 58 14.00 10.83 10.41
N ALA A 59 13.49 11.69 9.52
CA ALA A 59 12.19 12.37 9.70
C ALA A 59 11.04 11.38 9.82
N GLN A 60 10.01 11.73 10.60
CA GLN A 60 8.85 10.90 10.87
C GLN A 60 7.55 11.68 10.71
N GLY A 61 6.46 10.97 10.39
CA GLY A 61 5.10 11.49 10.33
C GLY A 61 5.00 12.72 9.41
N VAL A 62 4.43 13.80 9.90
CA VAL A 62 4.18 15.03 9.13
C VAL A 62 5.47 15.70 8.61
N TYR A 63 6.59 15.55 9.31
CA TYR A 63 7.88 16.11 8.86
C TYR A 63 8.41 15.35 7.64
N LEU A 64 8.23 14.05 7.60
CA LEU A 64 8.52 13.25 6.41
C LEU A 64 7.60 13.64 5.24
N ASP A 65 6.32 13.93 5.52
CA ASP A 65 5.38 14.43 4.51
C ASP A 65 5.83 15.78 3.92
N TYR A 66 6.42 16.69 4.71
CA TYR A 66 7.01 17.93 4.20
C TYR A 66 8.19 17.66 3.24
N HIS A 67 9.05 16.70 3.55
CA HIS A 67 10.13 16.28 2.64
C HIS A 67 9.56 15.70 1.34
N ALA A 68 8.49 14.90 1.42
CA ALA A 68 7.80 14.36 0.25
C ALA A 68 7.24 15.47 -0.63
N GLN A 69 6.55 16.46 -0.04
CA GLN A 69 5.98 17.60 -0.75
C GLN A 69 7.02 18.43 -1.51
N MET A 70 8.21 18.63 -0.95
CA MET A 70 9.32 19.31 -1.65
C MET A 70 9.76 18.56 -2.91
N ARG A 71 9.44 17.28 -3.04
CA ARG A 71 9.71 16.43 -4.21
C ARG A 71 8.47 16.18 -5.07
N GLY A 72 7.34 16.83 -4.78
CA GLY A 72 6.07 16.59 -5.44
C GLY A 72 5.49 15.20 -5.17
N ILE A 73 5.92 14.54 -4.09
CA ILE A 73 5.44 13.23 -3.67
C ILE A 73 4.41 13.44 -2.56
N THR A 74 3.31 12.70 -2.61
CA THR A 74 2.31 12.66 -1.54
C THR A 74 2.21 11.24 -0.98
N ARG A 75 1.97 11.15 0.33
CA ARG A 75 1.70 9.88 1.00
C ARG A 75 0.42 9.28 0.43
N THR A 76 0.44 7.98 0.13
CA THR A 76 -0.75 7.26 -0.32
C THR A 76 -1.74 7.16 0.83
N ALA A 77 -2.95 7.68 0.61
CA ALA A 77 -4.00 7.66 1.63
C ALA A 77 -4.57 6.26 1.79
N ALA A 78 -5.08 5.96 2.99
CA ALA A 78 -5.87 4.77 3.24
C ALA A 78 -7.13 4.75 2.37
N THR A 79 -7.52 3.57 1.91
CA THR A 79 -8.74 3.36 1.12
C THR A 79 -9.75 2.53 1.89
N LYS A 80 -11.04 2.73 1.59
CA LYS A 80 -12.12 1.96 2.16
C LYS A 80 -12.35 0.68 1.36
N ALA A 81 -12.65 -0.43 2.04
CA ALA A 81 -13.14 -1.61 1.40
C ALA A 81 -14.56 -1.39 0.89
N VAL A 82 -14.84 -1.93 -0.29
CA VAL A 82 -16.16 -1.84 -0.95
C VAL A 82 -16.70 -3.23 -1.24
N GLY A 83 -18.03 -3.34 -1.27
CA GLY A 83 -18.69 -4.61 -1.54
C GLY A 83 -20.21 -4.46 -1.58
N THR A 84 -20.91 -5.57 -1.42
CA THR A 84 -22.36 -5.63 -1.45
C THR A 84 -22.89 -6.24 -0.14
N LEU A 85 -23.87 -5.59 0.46
CA LEU A 85 -24.65 -6.12 1.57
C LEU A 85 -25.98 -6.64 1.06
N ARG A 86 -26.35 -7.84 1.49
CA ARG A 86 -27.66 -8.45 1.25
C ARG A 86 -28.50 -8.33 2.51
N PHE A 87 -29.64 -7.67 2.39
CA PHE A 87 -30.65 -7.56 3.42
C PHE A 87 -31.76 -8.59 3.17
N SER A 88 -32.24 -9.24 4.21
CA SER A 88 -33.21 -10.34 4.08
C SER A 88 -34.36 -10.20 5.07
N VAL A 89 -35.45 -10.84 4.72
CA VAL A 89 -36.66 -11.01 5.55
C VAL A 89 -36.96 -12.50 5.70
N GLU A 90 -37.56 -12.91 6.82
CA GLU A 90 -37.93 -14.32 7.05
C GLU A 90 -39.09 -14.78 6.16
N GLN A 91 -40.03 -13.87 5.85
CA GLN A 91 -41.17 -14.14 4.98
C GLN A 91 -41.23 -13.06 3.92
N ALA A 92 -41.70 -13.44 2.72
CA ALA A 92 -41.84 -12.50 1.61
C ALA A 92 -42.61 -11.24 2.02
N ALA A 93 -42.04 -10.09 1.75
CA ALA A 93 -42.59 -8.79 2.13
C ALA A 93 -43.97 -8.58 1.46
N ALA A 94 -44.98 -8.19 2.21
CA ALA A 94 -46.31 -7.87 1.66
C ALA A 94 -46.34 -6.54 0.93
N THR A 95 -45.45 -5.63 1.28
CA THR A 95 -45.22 -4.29 0.69
C THR A 95 -43.75 -4.05 0.48
N ALA A 96 -43.41 -3.11 -0.40
CA ALA A 96 -42.01 -2.73 -0.60
C ALA A 96 -41.38 -2.19 0.70
N LEU A 97 -40.16 -2.66 1.00
CA LEU A 97 -39.38 -2.23 2.17
C LEU A 97 -38.13 -1.50 1.68
N THR A 98 -37.82 -0.38 2.30
CA THR A 98 -36.68 0.45 1.90
C THR A 98 -35.52 0.30 2.89
N VAL A 99 -34.34 0.00 2.36
CA VAL A 99 -33.06 0.11 3.06
C VAL A 99 -32.41 1.42 2.65
N ALA A 100 -32.35 2.38 3.55
CA ALA A 100 -31.80 3.69 3.25
C ALA A 100 -30.27 3.64 3.05
N ALA A 101 -29.74 4.58 2.26
CA ALA A 101 -28.31 4.86 2.24
C ALA A 101 -27.83 5.26 3.65
N GLY A 102 -26.62 4.81 4.03
CA GLY A 102 -26.08 5.01 5.38
C GLY A 102 -26.56 3.99 6.41
N THR A 103 -27.29 2.92 6.01
CA THR A 103 -27.62 1.81 6.90
C THR A 103 -26.34 1.09 7.29
N VAL A 104 -26.10 0.97 8.62
CA VAL A 104 -24.85 0.40 9.16
C VAL A 104 -25.04 -1.06 9.57
N CYS A 105 -24.17 -1.90 9.06
CA CYS A 105 -23.99 -3.29 9.47
C CYS A 105 -22.57 -3.50 10.01
N MET A 106 -22.33 -4.57 10.78
CA MET A 106 -20.99 -4.84 11.30
C MET A 106 -20.68 -6.34 11.40
N THR A 107 -19.37 -6.63 11.45
CA THR A 107 -18.86 -7.97 11.78
C THR A 107 -18.94 -8.23 13.31
N ALA A 108 -18.67 -9.47 13.72
CA ALA A 108 -18.51 -9.81 15.13
C ALA A 108 -17.39 -9.02 15.83
N ASP A 109 -16.32 -8.67 15.10
CA ASP A 109 -15.19 -7.86 15.57
C ASP A 109 -15.47 -6.35 15.54
N GLN A 110 -16.74 -5.95 15.37
CA GLN A 110 -17.20 -4.57 15.38
C GLN A 110 -16.69 -3.69 14.21
N VAL A 111 -16.16 -4.26 13.13
CA VAL A 111 -15.87 -3.53 11.91
C VAL A 111 -17.19 -3.14 11.25
N ARG A 112 -17.35 -1.85 10.97
CA ARG A 112 -18.62 -1.26 10.51
C ARG A 112 -18.59 -0.97 9.02
N PHE A 113 -19.73 -1.24 8.37
CA PHE A 113 -19.99 -1.02 6.95
C PHE A 113 -21.28 -0.26 6.78
N GLN A 114 -21.35 0.63 5.81
CA GLN A 114 -22.54 1.42 5.50
C GLN A 114 -22.97 1.26 4.06
N THR A 115 -24.27 1.22 3.80
CA THR A 115 -24.80 1.28 2.43
C THR A 115 -24.50 2.63 1.80
N THR A 116 -24.04 2.64 0.55
CA THR A 116 -23.72 3.86 -0.20
C THR A 116 -24.92 4.38 -1.02
N ALA A 117 -25.89 3.51 -1.26
CA ALA A 117 -27.12 3.85 -1.97
C ALA A 117 -28.34 3.22 -1.28
N GLU A 118 -29.50 3.78 -1.55
CA GLU A 118 -30.79 3.20 -1.17
C GLU A 118 -31.07 1.92 -1.99
N ALA A 119 -31.67 0.91 -1.35
CA ALA A 119 -32.13 -0.30 -2.00
C ALA A 119 -33.56 -0.62 -1.57
N VAL A 120 -34.41 -1.04 -2.51
CA VAL A 120 -35.82 -1.35 -2.26
C VAL A 120 -36.04 -2.85 -2.43
N LEU A 121 -36.48 -3.50 -1.36
CA LEU A 121 -36.97 -4.88 -1.40
C LEU A 121 -38.43 -4.86 -1.88
N GLU A 122 -38.66 -5.29 -3.10
CA GLU A 122 -39.99 -5.30 -3.69
C GLU A 122 -40.90 -6.32 -3.00
N ALA A 123 -42.24 -6.08 -3.08
CA ALA A 123 -43.23 -7.01 -2.55
C ALA A 123 -43.06 -8.40 -3.17
N GLY A 124 -43.09 -9.44 -2.34
CA GLY A 124 -42.90 -10.84 -2.76
C GLY A 124 -41.44 -11.31 -2.79
N GLN A 125 -40.46 -10.44 -2.63
CA GLN A 125 -39.03 -10.79 -2.56
C GLN A 125 -38.59 -11.12 -1.09
N LEU A 126 -37.54 -11.95 -0.98
CA LEU A 126 -36.98 -12.38 0.29
C LEU A 126 -35.67 -11.65 0.63
N SER A 127 -35.02 -11.04 -0.35
CA SER A 127 -33.76 -10.28 -0.13
C SER A 127 -33.55 -9.21 -1.18
N VAL A 128 -32.74 -8.22 -0.83
CA VAL A 128 -32.26 -7.14 -1.71
C VAL A 128 -30.79 -6.88 -1.46
N ASP A 129 -30.05 -6.64 -2.52
CA ASP A 129 -28.63 -6.29 -2.48
C ASP A 129 -28.46 -4.77 -2.54
N ALA A 130 -27.60 -4.23 -1.68
CA ALA A 130 -27.24 -2.82 -1.65
C ALA A 130 -25.72 -2.65 -1.72
N PRO A 131 -25.19 -1.73 -2.55
CA PRO A 131 -23.78 -1.41 -2.54
C PRO A 131 -23.40 -0.78 -1.20
N ALA A 132 -22.22 -1.13 -0.70
CA ALA A 132 -21.77 -0.69 0.62
C ALA A 132 -20.25 -0.50 0.66
N GLU A 133 -19.79 0.27 1.63
CA GLU A 133 -18.37 0.51 1.91
C GLU A 133 -18.07 0.33 3.39
N ALA A 134 -16.80 0.09 3.74
CA ALA A 134 -16.37 0.16 5.13
C ALA A 134 -16.52 1.59 5.67
N LEU A 135 -16.90 1.75 6.92
CA LEU A 135 -17.06 3.09 7.53
C LEU A 135 -15.70 3.76 7.68
N GLU A 136 -14.70 3.01 8.13
CA GLU A 136 -13.33 3.47 8.27
C GLU A 136 -12.46 2.94 7.12
N PRO A 137 -11.51 3.74 6.60
CA PRO A 137 -10.53 3.25 5.64
C PRO A 137 -9.52 2.34 6.35
N GLY A 138 -8.91 1.42 5.59
CA GLY A 138 -7.90 0.53 6.11
C GLY A 138 -8.13 -0.92 5.71
N ARG A 139 -7.11 -1.72 5.88
CA ARG A 139 -7.09 -3.16 5.63
C ARG A 139 -8.12 -3.92 6.48
N SER A 140 -8.43 -3.41 7.68
CA SER A 140 -9.45 -3.95 8.57
C SER A 140 -10.86 -3.95 7.98
N GLY A 141 -11.11 -3.10 6.96
CA GLY A 141 -12.37 -3.08 6.22
C GLY A 141 -12.54 -4.24 5.24
N ASN A 142 -11.49 -4.99 4.91
CA ASN A 142 -11.61 -6.18 4.08
C ASN A 142 -12.24 -7.31 4.91
N ALA A 143 -13.41 -7.75 4.52
CA ALA A 143 -14.19 -8.74 5.26
C ALA A 143 -14.53 -9.93 4.35
N ALA A 144 -14.32 -11.14 4.84
CA ALA A 144 -14.67 -12.35 4.12
C ALA A 144 -16.19 -12.45 3.88
N ALA A 145 -16.59 -13.21 2.88
CA ALA A 145 -18.00 -13.45 2.59
C ALA A 145 -18.73 -14.03 3.81
N GLY A 146 -19.93 -13.52 4.10
CA GLY A 146 -20.78 -14.01 5.19
C GLY A 146 -20.36 -13.60 6.59
N THR A 147 -19.39 -12.68 6.79
CA THR A 147 -18.93 -12.24 8.11
C THR A 147 -19.69 -11.03 8.66
N ILE A 148 -20.32 -10.23 7.80
CA ILE A 148 -21.11 -9.06 8.19
C ILE A 148 -22.54 -9.51 8.47
N ARG A 149 -22.90 -9.65 9.75
CA ARG A 149 -24.17 -10.26 10.14
C ARG A 149 -24.99 -9.47 11.15
N ILE A 150 -24.44 -8.36 11.65
CA ILE A 150 -25.05 -7.60 12.74
C ILE A 150 -25.57 -6.28 12.18
N LEU A 151 -26.88 -6.05 12.28
CA LEU A 151 -27.53 -4.77 11.99
C LEU A 151 -27.41 -3.85 13.20
N THR A 152 -26.76 -2.69 13.04
CA THR A 152 -26.64 -1.71 14.13
C THR A 152 -27.95 -0.95 14.36
N ALA A 153 -28.62 -0.62 13.24
CA ALA A 153 -29.97 -0.06 13.24
C ALA A 153 -30.79 -0.84 12.19
N CYS A 154 -31.80 -1.57 12.65
CA CYS A 154 -32.59 -2.43 11.77
C CYS A 154 -33.61 -1.60 11.00
N PRO A 155 -33.56 -1.55 9.65
CA PRO A 155 -34.63 -0.96 8.87
C PRO A 155 -35.94 -1.69 9.11
N VAL A 156 -37.07 -0.97 9.05
CA VAL A 156 -38.38 -1.54 9.35
C VAL A 156 -38.66 -2.74 8.43
N GLY A 157 -38.94 -3.90 9.05
CA GLY A 157 -39.28 -5.14 8.35
C GLY A 157 -38.08 -6.00 7.92
N ILE A 158 -36.86 -5.50 7.95
CA ILE A 158 -35.64 -6.28 7.65
C ILE A 158 -35.24 -7.12 8.89
N THR A 159 -34.94 -8.40 8.70
CA THR A 159 -34.63 -9.30 9.81
C THR A 159 -33.16 -9.73 9.85
N GLY A 160 -32.43 -9.59 8.74
CA GLY A 160 -31.04 -10.00 8.66
C GLY A 160 -30.23 -9.23 7.60
N CYS A 161 -28.91 -9.26 7.77
CA CYS A 161 -27.97 -8.80 6.76
C CYS A 161 -26.82 -9.81 6.61
N THR A 162 -26.23 -9.86 5.43
CA THR A 162 -24.99 -10.59 5.15
C THR A 162 -24.26 -9.97 3.97
N ASN A 163 -22.99 -10.28 3.80
CA ASN A 163 -22.25 -9.96 2.58
C ASN A 163 -22.06 -11.24 1.76
N PRO A 164 -22.70 -11.37 0.56
CA PRO A 164 -22.62 -12.58 -0.25
C PRO A 164 -21.23 -12.78 -0.89
N ALA A 165 -20.44 -11.72 -1.01
CA ALA A 165 -19.08 -11.72 -1.50
C ALA A 165 -18.16 -10.96 -0.51
N PRO A 166 -16.84 -11.17 -0.56
CA PRO A 166 -15.92 -10.45 0.31
C PRO A 166 -15.93 -8.94 -0.01
N PHE A 167 -15.70 -8.12 1.03
CA PHE A 167 -15.37 -6.71 0.88
C PHE A 167 -13.88 -6.60 0.62
N THR A 168 -13.48 -5.84 -0.40
CA THR A 168 -12.11 -5.71 -0.88
C THR A 168 -11.74 -4.26 -1.18
N GLY A 169 -10.45 -3.99 -1.41
CA GLY A 169 -9.95 -2.67 -1.77
C GLY A 169 -9.63 -1.77 -0.57
N GLY A 170 -9.82 -2.26 0.65
CA GLY A 170 -9.34 -1.56 1.85
C GLY A 170 -7.82 -1.66 1.97
N SER A 171 -7.14 -0.53 2.10
CA SER A 171 -5.70 -0.45 2.35
C SER A 171 -5.40 0.58 3.42
N ASP A 172 -4.37 0.30 4.21
CA ASP A 172 -3.88 1.25 5.20
C ASP A 172 -3.16 2.41 4.52
N GLN A 173 -3.00 3.51 5.25
CA GLN A 173 -2.18 4.61 4.81
C GLN A 173 -0.73 4.13 4.65
N GLU A 174 -0.03 4.63 3.63
CA GLU A 174 1.38 4.37 3.41
C GLU A 174 2.19 4.68 4.68
N ASP A 175 3.02 3.73 5.11
CA ASP A 175 3.90 3.90 6.27
C ASP A 175 5.10 4.82 5.96
N ASP A 176 5.81 5.23 7.01
CA ASP A 176 6.94 6.15 6.90
C ASP A 176 8.11 5.52 6.11
N GLU A 177 8.33 4.21 6.21
CA GLU A 177 9.45 3.56 5.52
C GLU A 177 9.20 3.48 4.00
N SER A 178 7.97 3.15 3.60
CA SER A 178 7.56 3.13 2.19
C SER A 178 7.67 4.53 1.57
N LEU A 179 7.16 5.56 2.26
CA LEU A 179 7.27 6.94 1.82
C LEU A 179 8.73 7.41 1.76
N ARG A 180 9.53 7.08 2.77
CA ARG A 180 10.96 7.39 2.83
C ARG A 180 11.71 6.80 1.64
N SER A 181 11.45 5.54 1.33
CA SER A 181 12.05 4.85 0.18
C SER A 181 11.76 5.59 -1.13
N ARG A 182 10.51 6.01 -1.35
CA ARG A 182 10.10 6.79 -2.53
C ARG A 182 10.77 8.16 -2.59
N ILE A 183 10.89 8.84 -1.46
CA ILE A 183 11.59 10.14 -1.37
C ILE A 183 13.06 9.95 -1.73
N LEU A 184 13.76 8.98 -1.12
CA LEU A 184 15.17 8.72 -1.38
C LEU A 184 15.42 8.28 -2.84
N GLU A 185 14.56 7.43 -3.41
CA GLU A 185 14.61 7.07 -4.83
C GLU A 185 14.51 8.31 -5.71
N SER A 186 13.62 9.26 -5.38
CA SER A 186 13.46 10.52 -6.13
C SER A 186 14.72 11.40 -6.14
N TYR A 187 15.57 11.31 -5.13
CA TYR A 187 16.87 11.99 -5.11
C TYR A 187 17.92 11.28 -5.96
N GLN A 188 17.85 9.94 -6.04
CA GLN A 188 18.81 9.15 -6.83
C GLN A 188 18.51 9.23 -8.32
N ARG A 189 17.24 9.40 -8.70
CA ARG A 189 16.76 9.39 -10.09
C ARG A 189 16.27 10.77 -10.53
N LEU A 190 17.16 11.77 -10.48
CA LEU A 190 16.83 13.13 -10.94
C LEU A 190 16.72 13.19 -12.46
N PRO A 191 15.56 13.55 -13.02
CA PRO A 191 15.42 13.78 -14.45
C PRO A 191 16.21 15.04 -14.86
N ASN A 192 17.08 14.93 -15.86
CA ASN A 192 17.93 16.02 -16.34
C ASN A 192 17.88 16.23 -17.85
N GLY A 193 16.81 15.76 -18.51
CA GLY A 193 16.59 15.92 -19.94
C GLY A 193 17.30 14.89 -20.83
N ALA A 194 18.37 14.25 -20.35
CA ALA A 194 19.18 13.31 -21.13
C ALA A 194 19.29 11.92 -20.52
N ASN A 195 18.76 11.69 -19.31
CA ASN A 195 18.86 10.41 -18.62
C ASN A 195 17.56 9.58 -18.73
N ALA A 196 17.65 8.29 -18.42
CA ALA A 196 16.51 7.37 -18.45
C ALA A 196 15.34 7.90 -17.61
N ALA A 197 15.62 8.47 -16.43
CA ALA A 197 14.59 8.99 -15.53
C ALA A 197 13.75 10.10 -16.17
N TRP A 198 14.33 10.94 -17.02
CA TRP A 198 13.59 11.98 -17.73
C TRP A 198 12.60 11.40 -18.75
N TYR A 199 13.04 10.41 -19.55
CA TYR A 199 12.17 9.73 -20.51
C TYR A 199 11.04 8.97 -19.83
N GLU A 200 11.35 8.25 -18.72
CA GLU A 200 10.38 7.53 -17.93
C GLU A 200 9.34 8.48 -17.31
N GLN A 201 9.79 9.59 -16.71
CA GLN A 201 8.89 10.57 -16.10
C GLN A 201 8.00 11.26 -17.13
N THR A 202 8.55 11.62 -18.30
CA THR A 202 7.79 12.21 -19.40
C THR A 202 6.69 11.26 -19.86
N ALA A 203 7.02 9.98 -20.08
CA ALA A 203 6.05 8.96 -20.46
C ALA A 203 4.98 8.74 -19.39
N MET A 204 5.36 8.69 -18.11
CA MET A 204 4.43 8.54 -16.98
C MET A 204 3.52 9.76 -16.75
N GLY A 205 3.82 10.91 -17.36
CA GLY A 205 2.95 12.09 -17.35
C GLY A 205 1.66 11.91 -18.16
N HIS A 206 1.59 10.91 -19.04
CA HIS A 206 0.43 10.62 -19.86
C HIS A 206 -0.62 9.80 -19.08
N SER A 207 -1.88 10.20 -19.23
CA SER A 207 -3.01 9.46 -18.64
C SER A 207 -3.08 8.05 -19.21
N GLY A 208 -3.16 7.05 -18.31
CA GLY A 208 -3.19 5.64 -18.69
C GLY A 208 -1.83 4.93 -18.66
N VAL A 209 -0.70 5.64 -18.53
CA VAL A 209 0.61 5.02 -18.31
C VAL A 209 0.79 4.72 -16.82
N ALA A 210 0.87 3.44 -16.45
CA ALA A 210 1.09 2.98 -15.07
C ALA A 210 2.57 2.76 -14.74
N ALA A 211 3.39 2.43 -15.76
CA ALA A 211 4.82 2.27 -15.63
C ALA A 211 5.54 2.58 -16.94
N ALA A 212 6.77 3.07 -16.84
CA ALA A 212 7.65 3.31 -17.97
C ALA A 212 9.08 2.88 -17.64
N ARG A 213 9.82 2.38 -18.65
CA ARG A 213 11.24 2.03 -18.59
C ARG A 213 11.95 2.54 -19.84
N ALA A 214 13.05 3.26 -19.65
CA ALA A 214 13.85 3.79 -20.73
C ALA A 214 15.19 3.05 -20.86
N VAL A 215 15.38 2.41 -22.01
CA VAL A 215 16.60 1.64 -22.32
C VAL A 215 17.44 2.41 -23.34
N GLY A 216 18.55 2.94 -22.88
CA GLY A 216 19.51 3.63 -23.74
C GLY A 216 20.29 2.63 -24.62
N ARG A 217 20.58 3.04 -25.85
CA ARG A 217 21.36 2.26 -26.84
C ARG A 217 20.73 0.94 -27.27
N ALA A 218 19.42 0.74 -27.06
CA ALA A 218 18.73 -0.50 -27.41
C ALA A 218 18.86 -0.86 -28.91
N ARG A 219 18.94 0.14 -29.79
CA ARG A 219 19.10 0.01 -31.24
C ARG A 219 20.47 0.51 -31.76
N GLY A 220 21.40 0.83 -30.85
CA GLY A 220 22.73 1.39 -31.17
C GLY A 220 22.94 2.76 -30.52
N ILE A 221 24.10 3.38 -30.82
CA ILE A 221 24.50 4.70 -30.29
C ILE A 221 23.48 5.75 -30.69
N GLY A 222 23.08 6.62 -29.73
CA GLY A 222 22.13 7.70 -29.98
C GLY A 222 20.66 7.28 -29.99
N THR A 223 20.33 6.07 -29.55
CA THR A 223 18.96 5.58 -29.51
C THR A 223 18.47 5.35 -28.08
N VAL A 224 17.17 5.61 -27.84
CA VAL A 224 16.47 5.32 -26.59
C VAL A 224 15.14 4.66 -26.91
N ASP A 225 14.89 3.50 -26.33
CA ASP A 225 13.59 2.84 -26.38
C ASP A 225 12.90 3.04 -25.04
N VAL A 226 11.67 3.55 -25.09
CA VAL A 226 10.85 3.78 -23.90
C VAL A 226 9.70 2.79 -23.89
N TYR A 227 9.79 1.79 -23.03
CA TYR A 227 8.73 0.81 -22.83
C TYR A 227 7.71 1.36 -21.85
N ILE A 228 6.43 1.27 -22.19
CA ILE A 228 5.32 1.72 -21.33
C ILE A 228 4.31 0.60 -21.11
N ALA A 229 3.69 0.59 -19.93
CA ALA A 229 2.59 -0.32 -19.61
C ALA A 229 1.43 0.46 -18.98
N THR A 230 0.22 0.00 -19.21
CA THR A 230 -1.01 0.48 -18.54
C THR A 230 -1.28 -0.33 -17.28
N GLU A 231 -2.17 0.10 -16.41
CA GLU A 231 -2.57 -0.69 -15.23
C GLU A 231 -3.05 -2.09 -15.61
N ALA A 232 -3.79 -2.19 -16.71
CA ALA A 232 -4.32 -3.45 -17.23
C ALA A 232 -3.29 -4.32 -17.98
N GLY A 233 -2.06 -3.83 -18.20
CA GLY A 233 -1.01 -4.57 -18.91
C GLY A 233 -0.45 -3.81 -20.13
N LEU A 234 -0.49 -4.43 -21.32
CA LEU A 234 0.10 -3.85 -22.52
C LEU A 234 -0.67 -2.60 -23.01
N PRO A 235 0.05 -1.57 -23.49
CA PRO A 235 -0.56 -0.34 -24.00
C PRO A 235 -1.22 -0.57 -25.36
N GLY A 236 -2.31 0.15 -25.63
CA GLY A 236 -2.89 0.24 -26.97
C GLY A 236 -2.05 1.11 -27.93
N ALA A 237 -2.31 0.97 -29.24
CA ALA A 237 -1.57 1.70 -30.26
C ALA A 237 -1.75 3.23 -30.15
N GLU A 238 -2.90 3.70 -29.75
CA GLU A 238 -3.23 5.11 -29.60
C GLU A 238 -2.36 5.77 -28.50
N LEU A 239 -2.29 5.15 -27.33
CA LEU A 239 -1.44 5.62 -26.22
C LEU A 239 0.05 5.61 -26.60
N LEU A 240 0.50 4.58 -27.33
CA LEU A 240 1.89 4.53 -27.84
C LEU A 240 2.19 5.69 -28.78
N GLN A 241 1.26 6.06 -29.69
CA GLN A 241 1.42 7.18 -30.60
C GLN A 241 1.44 8.52 -29.87
N GLU A 242 0.58 8.69 -28.87
CA GLU A 242 0.53 9.91 -28.06
C GLU A 242 1.86 10.13 -27.30
N VAL A 243 2.34 9.09 -26.58
CA VAL A 243 3.62 9.15 -25.88
C VAL A 243 4.78 9.34 -26.84
N GLN A 244 4.78 8.67 -28.01
CA GLN A 244 5.80 8.83 -29.04
C GLN A 244 5.88 10.27 -29.54
N ALA A 245 4.75 10.92 -29.79
CA ALA A 245 4.70 12.30 -30.29
C ALA A 245 5.30 13.29 -29.26
N ASP A 246 4.92 13.16 -28.00
CA ASP A 246 5.44 14.00 -26.90
C ASP A 246 6.95 13.80 -26.67
N LEU A 247 7.41 12.55 -26.64
CA LEU A 247 8.84 12.24 -26.53
C LEU A 247 9.63 12.78 -27.72
N GLN A 248 9.09 12.68 -28.94
CA GLN A 248 9.73 13.19 -30.17
C GLN A 248 9.86 14.70 -30.17
N GLU A 249 8.88 15.42 -29.63
CA GLU A 249 8.91 16.88 -29.52
C GLU A 249 9.95 17.37 -28.50
N ARG A 250 10.11 16.63 -27.39
CA ARG A 250 10.94 17.06 -26.26
C ARG A 250 12.33 16.43 -26.22
N ARG A 251 12.61 15.42 -27.07
CA ARG A 251 13.92 14.75 -27.11
C ARG A 251 15.07 15.68 -27.46
N GLU A 252 16.27 15.31 -27.07
CA GLU A 252 17.48 15.95 -27.56
C GLU A 252 17.67 15.72 -29.07
N ILE A 253 18.31 16.69 -29.75
CA ILE A 253 18.46 16.70 -31.21
C ILE A 253 19.14 15.42 -31.72
N ALA A 254 20.15 14.90 -31.00
CA ALA A 254 20.96 13.75 -31.42
C ALA A 254 20.38 12.38 -30.98
N VAL A 255 19.20 12.35 -30.34
CA VAL A 255 18.61 11.11 -29.83
C VAL A 255 17.45 10.67 -30.70
N ASP A 256 17.49 9.41 -31.16
CA ASP A 256 16.35 8.73 -31.79
C ASP A 256 15.58 7.98 -30.71
N VAL A 257 14.37 8.45 -30.33
CA VAL A 257 13.52 7.90 -29.31
C VAL A 257 12.36 7.13 -29.91
N GLN A 258 12.05 5.96 -29.33
CA GLN A 258 10.89 5.15 -29.69
C GLN A 258 10.11 4.72 -28.45
N ALA A 259 8.81 5.04 -28.41
CA ALA A 259 7.88 4.46 -27.45
C ALA A 259 7.45 3.06 -27.93
N LYS A 260 7.52 2.07 -27.04
CA LYS A 260 7.27 0.66 -27.37
C LYS A 260 6.39 -0.02 -26.31
N ALA A 261 5.62 -1.00 -26.78
CA ALA A 261 5.03 -1.98 -25.88
C ALA A 261 6.13 -2.94 -25.41
N PRO A 262 6.16 -3.33 -24.14
CA PRO A 262 7.07 -4.36 -23.65
C PRO A 262 6.67 -5.74 -24.21
N ALA A 263 7.61 -6.68 -24.24
CA ALA A 263 7.29 -8.07 -24.50
C ALA A 263 6.59 -8.66 -23.26
N ALA A 264 5.43 -9.28 -23.47
CA ALA A 264 4.75 -10.00 -22.41
C ALA A 264 5.57 -11.26 -22.04
N ALA A 265 5.84 -11.45 -20.76
CA ALA A 265 6.42 -12.66 -20.20
C ALA A 265 5.33 -13.37 -19.36
N GLU A 266 4.68 -14.36 -19.95
CA GLU A 266 3.65 -15.14 -19.27
C GLU A 266 4.26 -16.03 -18.20
N ILE A 267 3.77 -15.89 -16.96
CA ILE A 267 4.24 -16.62 -15.79
C ILE A 267 3.08 -17.46 -15.26
N GLY A 268 3.21 -18.79 -15.44
CA GLY A 268 2.27 -19.73 -14.83
C GLY A 268 2.56 -19.89 -13.34
N VAL A 269 1.52 -19.71 -12.52
CA VAL A 269 1.61 -19.89 -11.06
C VAL A 269 0.85 -21.15 -10.67
N SER A 270 1.56 -22.07 -10.00
CA SER A 270 0.95 -23.29 -9.43
C SER A 270 1.30 -23.35 -7.95
N ALA A 271 0.28 -23.49 -7.11
CA ALA A 271 0.44 -23.54 -5.65
C ALA A 271 -0.58 -24.50 -5.02
N GLU A 272 -0.18 -25.08 -3.89
CA GLU A 272 -1.05 -25.80 -2.98
C GLU A 272 -1.28 -24.91 -1.76
N LEU A 273 -2.54 -24.83 -1.30
CA LEU A 273 -2.91 -24.04 -0.13
C LEU A 273 -3.54 -24.94 0.92
N ALA A 274 -3.02 -24.86 2.16
CA ALA A 274 -3.72 -25.33 3.34
C ALA A 274 -4.61 -24.21 3.87
N VAL A 275 -5.88 -24.50 4.12
CA VAL A 275 -6.86 -23.53 4.62
C VAL A 275 -7.19 -23.79 6.07
N ARG A 276 -7.45 -22.72 6.82
CA ARG A 276 -7.84 -22.80 8.23
C ARG A 276 -9.14 -23.57 8.39
N GLU A 277 -9.25 -24.31 9.47
CA GLU A 277 -10.43 -25.11 9.80
C GLU A 277 -11.72 -24.27 9.77
N GLY A 278 -12.74 -24.78 9.05
CA GLY A 278 -14.02 -24.09 8.87
C GLY A 278 -14.05 -23.03 7.77
N THR A 279 -12.97 -22.88 6.99
CA THR A 279 -12.92 -21.97 5.84
C THR A 279 -13.22 -22.72 4.54
N ASP A 280 -14.02 -22.12 3.65
CA ASP A 280 -14.31 -22.69 2.34
C ASP A 280 -13.12 -22.51 1.39
N PHE A 281 -12.51 -23.63 0.95
CA PHE A 281 -11.39 -23.62 0.01
C PHE A 281 -11.71 -22.87 -1.28
N SER A 282 -12.94 -22.99 -1.80
CA SER A 282 -13.34 -22.33 -3.06
C SER A 282 -13.25 -20.79 -2.94
N ALA A 283 -13.65 -20.24 -1.79
CA ALA A 283 -13.56 -18.81 -1.53
C ALA A 283 -12.10 -18.33 -1.39
N VAL A 284 -11.27 -19.10 -0.67
CA VAL A 284 -9.83 -18.80 -0.49
C VAL A 284 -9.09 -18.88 -1.83
N LYS A 285 -9.38 -19.91 -2.64
CA LYS A 285 -8.83 -20.04 -3.99
C LYS A 285 -9.16 -18.84 -4.86
N ALA A 286 -10.43 -18.41 -4.91
CA ALA A 286 -10.82 -17.22 -5.67
C ALA A 286 -10.13 -15.94 -5.20
N ALA A 287 -9.96 -15.79 -3.88
CA ALA A 287 -9.23 -14.65 -3.32
C ALA A 287 -7.74 -14.69 -3.69
N ALA A 288 -7.10 -15.86 -3.67
CA ALA A 288 -5.72 -16.03 -4.08
C ALA A 288 -5.52 -15.76 -5.59
N GLU A 289 -6.42 -16.23 -6.44
CA GLU A 289 -6.41 -15.94 -7.89
C GLU A 289 -6.54 -14.43 -8.14
N GLN A 290 -7.41 -13.74 -7.41
CA GLN A 290 -7.58 -12.28 -7.49
C GLN A 290 -6.33 -11.53 -7.00
N ALA A 291 -5.73 -11.97 -5.90
CA ALA A 291 -4.49 -11.38 -5.38
C ALA A 291 -3.34 -11.52 -6.39
N LEU A 292 -3.18 -12.70 -7.02
CA LEU A 292 -2.21 -12.93 -8.08
C LEU A 292 -2.49 -12.04 -9.29
N ALA A 293 -3.73 -11.89 -9.73
CA ALA A 293 -4.09 -11.01 -10.84
C ALA A 293 -3.73 -9.54 -10.54
N GLY A 294 -3.94 -9.08 -9.31
CA GLY A 294 -3.53 -7.74 -8.88
C GLY A 294 -2.01 -7.55 -8.83
N PHE A 295 -1.27 -8.58 -8.46
CA PHE A 295 0.20 -8.55 -8.42
C PHE A 295 0.80 -8.39 -9.82
N PHE A 296 0.29 -9.10 -10.82
CA PHE A 296 0.76 -9.05 -12.21
C PHE A 296 0.14 -7.90 -13.00
N SER A 297 0.08 -6.70 -12.42
CA SER A 297 -0.36 -5.49 -13.13
C SER A 297 0.76 -4.87 -13.97
N GLY A 298 0.42 -3.91 -14.81
CA GLY A 298 1.41 -3.18 -15.62
C GLY A 298 2.50 -2.46 -14.83
N ARG A 299 2.30 -2.24 -13.54
CA ARG A 299 3.31 -1.69 -12.61
C ARG A 299 4.52 -2.61 -12.38
N ARG A 300 4.44 -3.86 -12.84
CA ARG A 300 5.55 -4.83 -12.79
C ARG A 300 6.54 -4.68 -13.96
N LEU A 301 6.30 -3.75 -14.90
CA LEU A 301 7.22 -3.48 -16.02
C LEU A 301 8.66 -3.30 -15.52
N GLY A 302 9.57 -4.11 -16.04
CA GLY A 302 10.99 -4.05 -15.71
C GLY A 302 11.36 -4.57 -14.33
N LYS A 303 10.43 -5.15 -13.56
CA LYS A 303 10.70 -5.69 -12.22
C LYS A 303 10.90 -7.20 -12.24
N ALA A 304 11.73 -7.68 -11.33
CA ALA A 304 11.84 -9.10 -11.03
C ALA A 304 10.53 -9.64 -10.46
N VAL A 305 10.28 -10.93 -10.59
CA VAL A 305 9.26 -11.66 -9.84
C VAL A 305 9.96 -12.63 -8.91
N LEU A 306 9.91 -12.35 -7.62
CA LEU A 306 10.58 -13.14 -6.60
C LEU A 306 9.62 -14.20 -6.02
N LEU A 307 10.11 -15.40 -5.78
CA LEU A 307 9.34 -16.45 -5.11
C LEU A 307 8.86 -15.99 -3.73
N ALA A 308 9.69 -15.21 -3.02
CA ALA A 308 9.33 -14.65 -1.73
C ALA A 308 8.14 -13.68 -1.81
N GLU A 309 8.05 -12.85 -2.85
CA GLU A 309 6.90 -11.94 -3.07
C GLU A 309 5.62 -12.73 -3.34
N LEU A 310 5.69 -13.77 -4.18
CA LEU A 310 4.54 -14.64 -4.47
C LEU A 310 4.11 -15.44 -3.24
N GLY A 311 5.08 -15.93 -2.45
CA GLY A 311 4.80 -16.62 -1.22
C GLY A 311 4.16 -15.73 -0.16
N ASP A 312 4.69 -14.54 0.04
CA ASP A 312 4.12 -13.54 0.95
C ASP A 312 2.68 -13.17 0.55
N LEU A 313 2.45 -12.95 -0.75
CA LEU A 313 1.13 -12.66 -1.29
C LEU A 313 0.11 -13.78 -0.97
N LEU A 314 0.48 -15.05 -1.24
CA LEU A 314 -0.40 -16.19 -1.00
C LEU A 314 -0.65 -16.43 0.49
N TYR A 315 0.39 -16.26 1.32
CA TYR A 315 0.28 -16.44 2.77
C TYR A 315 -0.64 -15.39 3.42
N HIS A 316 -0.67 -14.17 2.89
CA HIS A 316 -1.54 -13.10 3.39
C HIS A 316 -2.98 -13.14 2.87
N VAL A 317 -3.33 -14.10 2.02
CA VAL A 317 -4.74 -14.32 1.65
C VAL A 317 -5.51 -14.80 2.87
N GLU A 318 -6.61 -14.14 3.18
CA GLU A 318 -7.43 -14.49 4.34
C GLU A 318 -7.96 -15.93 4.23
N GLY A 319 -7.77 -16.68 5.28
CA GLY A 319 -8.15 -18.10 5.34
C GLY A 319 -7.02 -19.06 4.98
N VAL A 320 -5.90 -18.61 4.47
CA VAL A 320 -4.72 -19.45 4.25
C VAL A 320 -3.99 -19.68 5.57
N GLU A 321 -3.69 -20.93 5.86
CA GLU A 321 -2.88 -21.36 6.99
C GLU A 321 -1.42 -21.61 6.55
N ASN A 322 -1.23 -22.28 5.41
CA ASN A 322 0.08 -22.56 4.84
C ASN A 322 -0.01 -22.63 3.31
N TYR A 323 1.11 -22.55 2.63
CA TYR A 323 1.20 -22.66 1.17
C TYR A 323 2.44 -23.44 0.73
N ARG A 324 2.35 -24.03 -0.45
CA ARG A 324 3.49 -24.62 -1.17
C ARG A 324 3.46 -24.09 -2.61
N LEU A 325 4.45 -23.27 -2.99
CA LEU A 325 4.58 -22.79 -4.37
C LEU A 325 5.30 -23.86 -5.21
N LEU A 326 4.64 -24.34 -6.26
CA LEU A 326 5.16 -25.35 -7.18
C LEU A 326 5.75 -24.72 -8.45
N SER A 327 5.19 -23.62 -8.92
CA SER A 327 5.66 -22.83 -10.07
C SER A 327 5.43 -21.35 -9.81
N PRO A 328 6.35 -20.46 -10.21
CA PRO A 328 7.68 -20.73 -10.80
C PRO A 328 8.66 -21.39 -9.82
N ALA A 329 9.64 -22.14 -10.37
CA ALA A 329 10.63 -22.87 -9.54
C ALA A 329 11.82 -22.00 -9.12
N ALA A 330 11.99 -20.81 -9.70
CA ALA A 330 13.07 -19.87 -9.41
C ALA A 330 12.61 -18.44 -9.63
N ASP A 331 13.32 -17.49 -9.03
CA ASP A 331 13.12 -16.07 -9.25
C ASP A 331 13.30 -15.71 -10.72
N LEU A 332 12.44 -14.81 -11.22
CA LEU A 332 12.56 -14.26 -12.56
C LEU A 332 13.26 -12.91 -12.49
N ALA A 333 14.37 -12.79 -13.20
CA ALA A 333 15.17 -11.57 -13.21
C ALA A 333 14.40 -10.39 -13.83
N ALA A 334 14.71 -9.17 -13.37
CA ALA A 334 14.24 -7.94 -13.95
C ALA A 334 14.73 -7.77 -15.40
N ASP A 335 13.86 -7.28 -16.29
CA ASP A 335 14.20 -6.95 -17.68
C ASP A 335 13.34 -5.73 -18.10
N ASP A 336 13.99 -4.60 -18.32
CA ASP A 336 13.30 -3.33 -18.61
C ASP A 336 12.43 -3.35 -19.87
N ALA A 337 12.65 -4.29 -20.79
CA ALA A 337 11.87 -4.47 -22.00
C ALA A 337 10.72 -5.49 -21.86
N ARG A 338 10.54 -6.08 -20.66
CA ARG A 338 9.54 -7.12 -20.43
C ARG A 338 8.55 -6.74 -19.35
N LEU A 339 7.31 -7.15 -19.56
CA LEU A 339 6.24 -7.06 -18.58
C LEU A 339 5.87 -8.49 -18.14
N PRO A 340 6.11 -8.85 -16.86
CA PRO A 340 5.56 -10.07 -16.31
C PRO A 340 4.03 -10.01 -16.31
N VAL A 341 3.38 -10.97 -16.93
CA VAL A 341 1.92 -11.11 -16.97
C VAL A 341 1.51 -12.46 -16.40
N LEU A 342 0.36 -12.50 -15.74
CA LEU A 342 -0.15 -13.75 -15.19
C LEU A 342 -0.57 -14.68 -16.32
N GLY A 343 0.03 -15.86 -16.35
CA GLY A 343 -0.34 -16.96 -17.23
C GLY A 343 -1.39 -17.86 -16.58
N THR A 344 -1.26 -19.17 -16.79
CA THR A 344 -2.15 -20.16 -16.17
C THR A 344 -1.96 -20.20 -14.66
N VAL A 345 -3.06 -20.10 -13.91
CA VAL A 345 -3.08 -20.25 -12.45
C VAL A 345 -3.68 -21.62 -12.12
N THR A 346 -2.96 -22.37 -11.28
CA THR A 346 -3.45 -23.65 -10.76
C THR A 346 -3.28 -23.66 -9.26
N ILE A 347 -4.40 -23.56 -8.54
CA ILE A 347 -4.44 -23.62 -7.07
C ILE A 347 -5.22 -24.86 -6.67
N THR A 348 -4.55 -25.73 -5.91
CA THR A 348 -5.10 -26.98 -5.36
C THR A 348 -5.06 -26.93 -3.83
N GLU A 349 -5.93 -27.69 -3.21
CA GLU A 349 -5.91 -27.89 -1.77
C GLU A 349 -4.70 -28.77 -1.40
N MET A 350 -3.99 -28.39 -0.35
CA MET A 350 -2.88 -29.19 0.16
C MET A 350 -3.46 -30.40 0.88
N GLU A 351 -3.10 -31.59 0.45
CA GLU A 351 -3.45 -32.80 1.19
C GLU A 351 -2.77 -32.77 2.56
N ASP A 352 -3.54 -33.05 3.60
CA ASP A 352 -3.01 -33.18 4.96
C ASP A 352 -2.19 -34.50 5.02
N ASP A 353 -0.91 -34.38 4.72
CA ASP A 353 0.06 -35.46 4.98
C ASP A 353 0.18 -35.55 6.52
N GLY A 354 -0.77 -36.24 7.15
CA GLY A 354 -0.90 -36.41 8.59
C GLY A 354 0.33 -37.06 9.24
N ASP A 355 1.46 -36.33 9.24
CA ASP A 355 2.69 -36.62 10.01
C ASP A 355 3.59 -35.35 10.07
N VAL A 356 3.43 -34.52 11.08
CA VAL A 356 4.56 -33.93 11.83
C VAL A 356 4.12 -33.70 13.28
#